data_dce5355cb63fa2991b4a3604d44f572f
#
_entry.id   dce5355cb63fa2991b4a3604d44f572f
#
_cell.length_a   1.000
_cell.length_b   1.000
_cell.length_c   1.000
_cell.angle_alpha   90.00
_cell.angle_beta   90.00
_cell.angle_gamma   90.00
#
_symmetry.space_group_name_H-M   'P 1'
#
loop_
_entity.id
_entity.type
_entity.pdbx_description
1 polymer ?
#
loop_
_entity_poly.entity_id
_entity_poly.type
_entity_poly.pdbx_seq_one_letter_code
_entity_poly.pdbx_strand_id
1 'polypeptide(L)'
;DQTAIEKTAEQLWASRGKSLVIGGSPLAATGRQAALAIAVNLLNHICGNDGVTVDHKNALNYSPGISDPDMLSLLADCQAGKVKTVIVSGANIQYHLPESAKVKEALAAVPFVASISDRIDETAKLASAVLPLSHYLESWGDREVIDGIAAIQQPTVRPIFDSASLEDYLIQISGGTLGGSSDFHNYLKAAWAGRAGGNFERFWVKVLQDGFYA
;
A
#
# COMPACT_ATOMS: atom_id res chain seq x y z
N ASP A 1 -0.84 24.74 -28.70
CA ASP A 1 -0.27 25.02 -30.03
C ASP A 1 -0.26 23.71 -30.83
N GLN A 2 -1.01 23.68 -31.94
CA GLN A 2 -1.15 22.48 -32.79
C GLN A 2 0.19 22.07 -33.40
N THR A 3 1.00 23.03 -33.82
CA THR A 3 2.33 22.79 -34.40
C THR A 3 3.28 22.09 -33.44
N ALA A 4 3.20 22.40 -32.14
CA ALA A 4 4.01 21.72 -31.12
C ALA A 4 3.56 20.25 -30.94
N ILE A 5 2.26 19.97 -31.00
CA ILE A 5 1.72 18.62 -30.93
C ILE A 5 2.17 17.79 -32.13
N GLU A 6 2.05 18.33 -33.34
CA GLU A 6 2.47 17.68 -34.60
C GLU A 6 3.97 17.35 -34.57
N LYS A 7 4.81 18.33 -34.21
CA LYS A 7 6.26 18.12 -34.08
C LYS A 7 6.60 17.05 -33.02
N THR A 8 5.90 17.05 -31.89
CA THR A 8 6.12 16.03 -30.84
C THR A 8 5.71 14.63 -31.35
N ALA A 9 4.59 14.53 -32.05
CA ALA A 9 4.14 13.27 -32.65
C ALA A 9 5.15 12.74 -33.70
N GLU A 10 5.69 13.61 -34.55
CA GLU A 10 6.75 13.24 -35.52
C GLU A 10 8.01 12.73 -34.83
N GLN A 11 8.45 13.40 -33.75
CA GLN A 11 9.62 13.00 -33.00
C GLN A 11 9.40 11.64 -32.29
N LEU A 12 8.23 11.41 -31.68
CA LEU A 12 7.87 10.13 -31.08
C LEU A 12 7.85 9.03 -32.14
N TRP A 13 7.26 9.29 -33.29
CA TRP A 13 7.20 8.35 -34.39
C TRP A 13 8.58 8.00 -34.96
N ALA A 14 9.48 9.00 -35.09
CA ALA A 14 10.85 8.77 -35.51
C ALA A 14 11.68 7.96 -34.47
N SER A 15 11.27 8.00 -33.20
CA SER A 15 11.95 7.34 -32.08
C SER A 15 11.24 6.06 -31.63
N ARG A 16 10.48 5.38 -32.50
CA ARG A 16 9.75 4.16 -32.18
C ARG A 16 10.67 3.08 -31.58
N GLY A 17 10.20 2.41 -30.52
CA GLY A 17 10.96 1.41 -29.79
C GLY A 17 12.14 1.95 -28.98
N LYS A 18 12.32 3.28 -28.93
CA LYS A 18 13.37 3.98 -28.18
C LYS A 18 12.82 5.20 -27.42
N SER A 19 11.51 5.33 -27.35
CA SER A 19 10.81 6.40 -26.65
C SER A 19 10.05 5.86 -25.44
N LEU A 20 9.58 6.76 -24.60
CA LEU A 20 8.69 6.43 -23.48
C LEU A 20 7.72 7.59 -23.28
N VAL A 21 6.43 7.31 -23.26
CA VAL A 21 5.39 8.26 -22.90
C VAL A 21 4.96 7.99 -21.46
N ILE A 22 5.06 9.02 -20.63
CA ILE A 22 4.64 8.97 -19.22
C ILE A 22 3.55 10.01 -19.01
N GLY A 23 2.50 9.68 -18.33
CA GLY A 23 1.42 10.59 -18.00
C GLY A 23 0.75 10.21 -16.70
N GLY A 24 0.05 11.20 -16.15
CA GLY A 24 -0.64 11.05 -14.86
C GLY A 24 0.17 11.65 -13.72
N SER A 25 -0.54 12.25 -12.79
CA SER A 25 0.00 12.72 -11.53
C SER A 25 -1.06 12.51 -10.46
N PRO A 26 -0.72 11.99 -9.28
CA PRO A 26 -1.64 11.93 -8.15
C PRO A 26 -2.19 13.30 -7.76
N LEU A 27 -1.44 14.37 -8.09
CA LEU A 27 -1.80 15.76 -7.80
C LEU A 27 -2.75 16.38 -8.83
N ALA A 28 -2.89 15.78 -10.01
CA ALA A 28 -3.75 16.27 -11.08
C ALA A 28 -5.09 15.53 -11.11
N ALA A 29 -5.85 15.59 -10.01
CA ALA A 29 -7.18 14.98 -9.90
C ALA A 29 -8.22 15.70 -10.79
N THR A 30 -8.20 15.41 -12.11
CA THR A 30 -9.09 16.05 -13.09
C THR A 30 -10.36 15.23 -13.40
N GLY A 31 -10.59 14.10 -12.76
CA GLY A 31 -11.65 13.15 -13.11
C GLY A 31 -11.45 12.42 -14.46
N ARG A 32 -10.38 12.72 -15.19
CA ARG A 32 -10.04 12.12 -16.50
C ARG A 32 -8.77 11.27 -16.45
N GLN A 33 -8.30 10.91 -15.27
CA GLN A 33 -7.04 10.17 -15.10
C GLN A 33 -7.06 8.81 -15.80
N ALA A 34 -8.17 8.08 -15.75
CA ALA A 34 -8.31 6.82 -16.46
C ALA A 34 -8.18 6.99 -17.98
N ALA A 35 -8.84 8.01 -18.56
CA ALA A 35 -8.73 8.32 -19.97
C ALA A 35 -7.29 8.70 -20.36
N LEU A 36 -6.60 9.48 -19.52
CA LEU A 36 -5.20 9.83 -19.73
C LEU A 36 -4.30 8.59 -19.68
N ALA A 37 -4.48 7.70 -18.72
CA ALA A 37 -3.72 6.45 -18.61
C ALA A 37 -3.92 5.56 -19.84
N ILE A 38 -5.16 5.43 -20.33
CA ILE A 38 -5.48 4.69 -21.55
C ILE A 38 -4.76 5.33 -22.75
N ALA A 39 -4.80 6.66 -22.90
CA ALA A 39 -4.14 7.38 -23.99
C ALA A 39 -2.61 7.19 -23.95
N VAL A 40 -2.00 7.26 -22.77
CA VAL A 40 -0.56 7.01 -22.57
C VAL A 40 -0.17 5.60 -22.96
N ASN A 41 -0.93 4.59 -22.52
CA ASN A 41 -0.68 3.19 -22.88
C ASN A 41 -0.84 2.96 -24.38
N LEU A 42 -1.88 3.55 -25.00
CA LEU A 42 -2.10 3.46 -26.44
C LEU A 42 -0.94 4.10 -27.23
N LEU A 43 -0.44 5.25 -26.81
CA LEU A 43 0.72 5.90 -27.43
C LEU A 43 1.99 5.03 -27.33
N ASN A 44 2.26 4.45 -26.16
CA ASN A 44 3.39 3.52 -26.00
C ASN A 44 3.24 2.30 -26.91
N HIS A 45 2.04 1.74 -27.02
CA HIS A 45 1.76 0.62 -27.90
C HIS A 45 2.00 0.98 -29.39
N ILE A 46 1.44 2.09 -29.85
CA ILE A 46 1.61 2.58 -31.25
C ILE A 46 3.09 2.88 -31.55
N CYS A 47 3.83 3.40 -30.57
CA CYS A 47 5.26 3.67 -30.70
C CYS A 47 6.14 2.41 -30.59
N GLY A 48 5.56 1.22 -30.43
CA GLY A 48 6.32 -0.04 -30.32
C GLY A 48 7.22 -0.09 -29.07
N ASN A 49 6.78 0.53 -27.98
CA ASN A 49 7.53 0.64 -26.74
C ASN A 49 7.30 -0.59 -25.82
N ASP A 50 6.22 -1.35 -26.05
CA ASP A 50 5.85 -2.53 -25.25
C ASP A 50 6.91 -3.63 -25.40
N GLY A 51 7.40 -4.11 -24.25
CA GLY A 51 8.46 -5.10 -24.18
C GLY A 51 9.86 -4.58 -24.52
N VAL A 52 10.01 -3.26 -24.78
CA VAL A 52 11.30 -2.62 -25.09
C VAL A 52 11.62 -1.56 -24.04
N THR A 53 10.86 -0.48 -23.99
CA THR A 53 11.02 0.59 -22.99
C THR A 53 9.97 0.51 -21.88
N VAL A 54 8.87 -0.21 -22.12
CA VAL A 54 7.84 -0.55 -21.13
C VAL A 54 7.91 -2.05 -20.88
N ASP A 55 8.36 -2.43 -19.69
CA ASP A 55 8.43 -3.83 -19.29
C ASP A 55 7.18 -4.21 -18.50
N HIS A 56 6.30 -5.02 -19.12
CA HIS A 56 5.08 -5.51 -18.48
C HIS A 56 5.31 -6.78 -17.63
N LYS A 57 6.46 -7.46 -17.79
CA LYS A 57 6.75 -8.71 -17.09
C LYS A 57 7.24 -8.45 -15.67
N ASN A 58 7.97 -7.36 -15.46
CA ASN A 58 8.51 -6.95 -14.18
C ASN A 58 7.73 -5.76 -13.61
N ALA A 59 6.42 -5.80 -13.71
CA ALA A 59 5.57 -4.77 -13.14
C ALA A 59 5.73 -4.69 -11.63
N LEU A 60 5.64 -3.48 -11.08
CA LEU A 60 5.59 -3.29 -9.63
C LEU A 60 4.35 -3.99 -9.06
N ASN A 61 4.55 -4.74 -7.99
CA ASN A 61 3.48 -5.43 -7.29
C ASN A 61 2.73 -4.43 -6.40
N TYR A 62 1.81 -3.70 -7.02
CA TYR A 62 0.87 -2.87 -6.26
C TYR A 62 -0.30 -3.75 -5.81
N SER A 63 -0.47 -3.88 -4.50
CA SER A 63 -1.72 -4.42 -3.97
C SER A 63 -2.87 -3.58 -4.52
N PRO A 64 -3.85 -4.18 -5.20
CA PRO A 64 -5.02 -3.43 -5.67
C PRO A 64 -5.73 -2.86 -4.45
N GLY A 65 -5.76 -1.53 -4.36
CA GLY A 65 -6.56 -0.84 -3.35
C GLY A 65 -8.04 -1.08 -3.59
N ILE A 66 -8.83 -0.82 -2.57
CA ILE A 66 -10.28 -0.74 -2.72
C ILE A 66 -10.63 0.44 -3.64
N SER A 67 -11.64 0.29 -4.49
CA SER A 67 -12.12 1.39 -5.33
C SER A 67 -12.92 2.41 -4.52
N ASP A 68 -13.01 3.66 -5.01
CA ASP A 68 -13.84 4.69 -4.35
C ASP A 68 -15.29 4.24 -4.17
N PRO A 69 -15.97 3.62 -5.16
CA PRO A 69 -17.31 3.07 -4.97
C PRO A 69 -17.41 2.03 -3.84
N ASP A 70 -16.42 1.15 -3.71
CA ASP A 70 -16.41 0.12 -2.66
C ASP A 70 -16.20 0.76 -1.28
N MET A 71 -15.35 1.79 -1.18
CA MET A 71 -15.17 2.55 0.05
C MET A 71 -16.48 3.26 0.46
N LEU A 72 -17.16 3.89 -0.49
CA LEU A 72 -18.46 4.52 -0.23
C LEU A 72 -19.54 3.49 0.18
N SER A 73 -19.51 2.29 -0.41
CA SER A 73 -20.36 1.18 -0.03
C SER A 73 -20.12 0.72 1.40
N LEU A 74 -18.84 0.59 1.81
CA LEU A 74 -18.46 0.27 3.18
C LEU A 74 -18.99 1.33 4.17
N LEU A 75 -18.84 2.61 3.86
CA LEU A 75 -19.35 3.69 4.72
C LEU A 75 -20.88 3.66 4.83
N ALA A 76 -21.58 3.34 3.73
CA ALA A 76 -23.03 3.15 3.75
C ALA A 76 -23.44 1.94 4.63
N ASP A 77 -22.69 0.84 4.59
CA ASP A 77 -22.93 -0.33 5.44
C ASP A 77 -22.65 -0.02 6.92
N CYS A 78 -21.67 0.82 7.22
CA CYS A 78 -21.46 1.35 8.57
C CYS A 78 -22.68 2.13 9.04
N GLN A 79 -23.19 3.08 8.25
CA GLN A 79 -24.39 3.89 8.58
C GLN A 79 -25.64 3.02 8.74
N ALA A 80 -25.74 1.95 7.97
CA ALA A 80 -26.86 0.98 8.09
C ALA A 80 -26.74 0.03 9.28
N GLY A 81 -25.69 0.16 10.13
CA GLY A 81 -25.48 -0.68 11.32
C GLY A 81 -25.09 -2.13 11.03
N LYS A 82 -24.68 -2.42 9.79
CA LYS A 82 -24.24 -3.76 9.39
C LYS A 82 -22.83 -4.08 9.90
N VAL A 83 -22.00 -3.05 10.09
CA VAL A 83 -20.61 -3.17 10.57
C VAL A 83 -20.59 -2.95 12.08
N LYS A 84 -20.00 -3.90 12.82
CA LYS A 84 -19.92 -3.84 14.28
C LYS A 84 -18.59 -3.35 14.81
N THR A 85 -17.53 -3.55 14.04
CA THR A 85 -16.17 -3.13 14.41
C THR A 85 -15.46 -2.62 13.17
N VAL A 86 -14.78 -1.48 13.31
CA VAL A 86 -13.89 -0.93 12.30
C VAL A 86 -12.51 -0.74 12.92
N ILE A 87 -11.48 -1.21 12.24
CA ILE A 87 -10.08 -0.94 12.58
C ILE A 87 -9.50 -0.11 11.43
N VAL A 88 -9.02 1.09 11.74
CA VAL A 88 -8.34 1.96 10.78
C VAL A 88 -6.86 1.99 11.15
N SER A 89 -5.98 1.64 10.24
CA SER A 89 -4.55 1.70 10.46
C SER A 89 -3.84 2.51 9.39
N GLY A 90 -2.99 3.45 9.81
CA GLY A 90 -2.12 4.23 8.93
C GLY A 90 -2.86 5.12 7.91
N ALA A 91 -4.15 5.37 8.10
CA ALA A 91 -4.98 6.13 7.17
C ALA A 91 -5.84 7.17 7.88
N ASN A 92 -5.80 8.41 7.41
CA ASN A 92 -6.68 9.47 7.87
C ASN A 92 -7.87 9.63 6.92
N ILE A 93 -8.84 8.70 7.01
CA ILE A 93 -9.98 8.64 6.09
C ILE A 93 -10.92 9.85 6.23
N GLN A 94 -11.01 10.43 7.43
CA GLN A 94 -11.81 11.65 7.65
C GLN A 94 -11.25 12.86 6.90
N TYR A 95 -9.95 12.92 6.72
CA TYR A 95 -9.27 13.99 5.99
C TYR A 95 -9.17 13.72 4.48
N HIS A 96 -8.87 12.47 4.09
CA HIS A 96 -8.61 12.14 2.70
C HIS A 96 -9.87 11.98 1.84
N LEU A 97 -10.98 11.58 2.45
CA LEU A 97 -12.24 11.43 1.72
C LEU A 97 -13.02 12.76 1.66
N PRO A 98 -13.77 13.01 0.58
CA PRO A 98 -14.57 14.22 0.47
C PRO A 98 -15.66 14.25 1.55
N GLU A 99 -16.07 15.45 1.94
CA GLU A 99 -17.11 15.66 2.96
C GLU A 99 -18.43 14.95 2.63
N SER A 100 -18.74 14.81 1.34
CA SER A 100 -19.90 14.05 0.85
C SER A 100 -19.88 12.56 1.21
N ALA A 101 -18.72 11.98 1.56
CA ALA A 101 -18.60 10.60 2.00
C ALA A 101 -19.14 10.36 3.43
N LYS A 102 -19.35 11.44 4.22
CA LYS A 102 -19.94 11.39 5.56
C LYS A 102 -19.25 10.38 6.50
N VAL A 103 -17.93 10.42 6.50
CA VAL A 103 -17.10 9.48 7.29
C VAL A 103 -17.41 9.56 8.78
N LYS A 104 -17.59 10.78 9.30
CA LYS A 104 -17.93 11.01 10.70
C LYS A 104 -19.22 10.32 11.11
N GLU A 105 -20.27 10.47 10.32
CA GLU A 105 -21.57 9.86 10.55
C GLU A 105 -21.49 8.33 10.42
N ALA A 106 -20.72 7.84 9.46
CA ALA A 106 -20.52 6.42 9.25
C ALA A 106 -19.80 5.77 10.45
N LEU A 107 -18.70 6.37 10.91
CA LEU A 107 -17.96 5.85 12.06
C LEU A 107 -18.75 5.98 13.37
N ALA A 108 -19.54 7.05 13.54
CA ALA A 108 -20.40 7.22 14.71
C ALA A 108 -21.52 6.15 14.83
N ALA A 109 -21.91 5.54 13.71
CA ALA A 109 -22.90 4.46 13.70
C ALA A 109 -22.29 3.07 14.04
N VAL A 110 -20.97 2.95 14.06
CA VAL A 110 -20.27 1.69 14.37
C VAL A 110 -20.08 1.58 15.89
N PRO A 111 -20.49 0.46 16.52
CA PRO A 111 -20.38 0.28 17.97
C PRO A 111 -18.95 0.38 18.52
N PHE A 112 -17.95 -0.06 17.75
CA PHE A 112 -16.55 0.02 18.16
C PHE A 112 -15.65 0.39 16.97
N VAL A 113 -14.92 1.48 17.12
CA VAL A 113 -13.92 1.94 16.16
C VAL A 113 -12.56 2.01 16.84
N ALA A 114 -11.57 1.30 16.33
CA ALA A 114 -10.18 1.40 16.76
C ALA A 114 -9.36 2.12 15.69
N SER A 115 -8.53 3.06 16.10
CA SER A 115 -7.51 3.69 15.24
C SER A 115 -6.13 3.24 15.69
N ILE A 116 -5.37 2.63 14.77
CA ILE A 116 -3.96 2.28 14.97
C ILE A 116 -3.16 3.33 14.23
N SER A 117 -2.62 4.30 14.97
CA SER A 117 -2.03 5.51 14.38
C SER A 117 -0.85 6.02 15.21
N ASP A 118 0.13 6.62 14.55
CA ASP A 118 1.29 7.27 15.18
C ASP A 118 0.94 8.64 15.77
N ARG A 119 -0.26 9.16 15.50
CA ARG A 119 -0.75 10.45 15.96
C ARG A 119 -2.27 10.48 16.08
N ILE A 120 -2.77 11.43 16.88
CA ILE A 120 -4.21 11.67 17.00
C ILE A 120 -4.63 12.63 15.89
N ASP A 121 -4.93 12.07 14.73
CA ASP A 121 -5.47 12.76 13.56
C ASP A 121 -7.01 12.90 13.63
N GLU A 122 -7.64 13.40 12.55
CA GLU A 122 -9.08 13.60 12.47
C GLU A 122 -9.86 12.28 12.58
N THR A 123 -9.32 11.19 12.02
CA THR A 123 -9.94 9.85 12.12
C THR A 123 -9.76 9.27 13.52
N ALA A 124 -8.58 9.39 14.10
CA ALA A 124 -8.30 8.91 15.45
C ALA A 124 -9.19 9.60 16.51
N LYS A 125 -9.53 10.87 16.31
CA LYS A 125 -10.49 11.61 17.19
C LYS A 125 -11.91 11.06 17.15
N LEU A 126 -12.27 10.32 16.12
CA LEU A 126 -13.59 9.68 16.00
C LEU A 126 -13.61 8.25 16.54
N ALA A 127 -12.44 7.70 16.86
CA ALA A 127 -12.32 6.32 17.33
C ALA A 127 -12.70 6.17 18.81
N SER A 128 -13.22 4.99 19.15
CA SER A 128 -13.48 4.57 20.53
C SER A 128 -12.21 4.26 21.29
N ALA A 129 -11.17 3.81 20.56
CA ALA A 129 -9.85 3.49 21.09
C ALA A 129 -8.76 3.88 20.08
N VAL A 130 -7.64 4.40 20.59
CA VAL A 130 -6.46 4.69 19.79
C VAL A 130 -5.32 3.82 20.31
N LEU A 131 -4.74 3.03 19.41
CA LEU A 131 -3.58 2.17 19.67
C LEU A 131 -2.35 2.83 19.04
N PRO A 132 -1.30 3.15 19.81
CA PRO A 132 -0.12 3.82 19.31
C PRO A 132 0.65 2.94 18.32
N LEU A 133 0.77 3.38 17.07
CA LEU A 133 1.52 2.68 16.03
C LEU A 133 3.01 3.02 16.12
N SER A 134 3.85 2.00 16.14
CA SER A 134 5.30 2.17 16.05
C SER A 134 5.71 2.76 14.70
N HIS A 135 6.75 3.57 14.72
CA HIS A 135 7.35 4.09 13.50
C HIS A 135 7.97 2.95 12.68
N TYR A 136 8.02 3.08 11.35
CA TYR A 136 8.60 2.03 10.50
C TYR A 136 10.07 1.72 10.82
N LEU A 137 10.84 2.67 11.35
CA LEU A 137 12.22 2.44 11.82
C LEU A 137 12.29 1.61 13.12
N GLU A 138 11.17 1.42 13.80
CA GLU A 138 11.02 0.66 15.04
C GLU A 138 10.41 -0.74 14.81
N SER A 139 10.02 -1.06 13.56
CA SER A 139 9.20 -2.22 13.25
C SER A 139 9.85 -3.13 12.21
N TRP A 140 9.58 -4.41 12.33
CA TRP A 140 9.83 -5.39 11.27
C TRP A 140 8.78 -5.25 10.16
N GLY A 141 9.16 -5.62 8.94
CA GLY A 141 8.26 -5.64 7.81
C GLY A 141 8.86 -6.38 6.63
N ASP A 142 8.02 -6.76 5.69
CA ASP A 142 8.45 -7.23 4.37
C ASP A 142 7.49 -6.75 3.28
N ARG A 143 7.98 -6.77 2.07
CA ARG A 143 7.16 -6.46 0.91
C ARG A 143 7.74 -7.11 -0.35
N GLU A 144 6.89 -7.75 -1.11
CA GLU A 144 7.22 -8.17 -2.46
C GLU A 144 6.96 -6.98 -3.42
N VAL A 145 8.05 -6.30 -3.81
CA VAL A 145 7.99 -5.05 -4.61
C VAL A 145 7.75 -5.34 -6.09
N ILE A 146 8.38 -6.41 -6.57
CA ILE A 146 8.24 -6.96 -7.91
C ILE A 146 8.05 -8.46 -7.71
N ASP A 147 7.31 -9.11 -8.59
CA ASP A 147 7.10 -10.55 -8.52
C ASP A 147 8.45 -11.29 -8.43
N GLY A 148 8.61 -12.09 -7.37
CA GLY A 148 9.84 -12.80 -7.06
C GLY A 148 10.92 -11.99 -6.33
N ILE A 149 10.75 -10.67 -6.10
CA ILE A 149 11.71 -9.85 -5.34
C ILE A 149 11.06 -9.38 -4.05
N ALA A 150 11.39 -10.04 -2.96
CA ALA A 150 10.91 -9.69 -1.63
C ALA A 150 11.95 -8.87 -0.85
N ALA A 151 11.60 -7.68 -0.42
CA ALA A 151 12.40 -6.83 0.45
C ALA A 151 12.04 -7.07 1.91
N ILE A 152 13.03 -6.95 2.81
CA ILE A 152 12.82 -7.04 4.24
C ILE A 152 13.20 -5.73 4.91
N GLN A 153 12.39 -5.33 5.88
CA GLN A 153 12.63 -4.20 6.75
C GLN A 153 12.98 -4.69 8.15
N GLN A 154 14.08 -4.21 8.69
CA GLN A 154 14.47 -4.46 10.08
C GLN A 154 14.36 -3.15 10.88
N PRO A 155 13.99 -3.21 12.17
CA PRO A 155 14.04 -2.04 13.03
C PRO A 155 15.48 -1.57 13.19
N THR A 156 15.71 -0.27 12.99
CA THR A 156 17.02 0.38 13.19
C THR A 156 17.13 1.01 14.58
N VAL A 157 16.01 1.25 15.23
CA VAL A 157 15.91 1.77 16.59
C VAL A 157 14.89 0.95 17.38
N ARG A 158 15.00 0.98 18.72
CA ARG A 158 13.95 0.41 19.59
C ARG A 158 12.79 1.39 19.69
N PRO A 159 11.56 0.91 19.91
CA PRO A 159 10.43 1.80 20.20
C PRO A 159 10.75 2.78 21.32
N ILE A 160 10.49 4.06 21.06
CA ILE A 160 10.72 5.16 22.02
C ILE A 160 9.52 5.28 22.97
N PHE A 161 8.34 4.94 22.47
CA PHE A 161 7.08 5.01 23.18
C PHE A 161 6.51 3.61 23.40
N ASP A 162 5.49 3.50 24.24
CA ASP A 162 4.70 2.28 24.40
C ASP A 162 3.78 2.11 23.19
N SER A 163 4.36 1.62 22.10
CA SER A 163 3.73 1.42 20.80
C SER A 163 4.05 0.03 20.25
N ALA A 164 3.23 -0.45 19.32
CA ALA A 164 3.47 -1.71 18.63
C ALA A 164 3.24 -1.58 17.12
N SER A 165 3.74 -2.55 16.35
CA SER A 165 3.43 -2.64 14.93
C SER A 165 1.95 -3.01 14.73
N LEU A 166 1.41 -2.74 13.52
CA LEU A 166 0.08 -3.20 13.16
C LEU A 166 -0.03 -4.72 13.30
N GLU A 167 0.98 -5.43 12.86
CA GLU A 167 1.04 -6.88 12.84
C GLU A 167 1.05 -7.47 14.25
N ASP A 168 1.78 -6.86 15.18
CA ASP A 168 1.77 -7.29 16.59
C ASP A 168 0.39 -7.07 17.24
N TYR A 169 -0.27 -5.93 16.94
CA TYR A 169 -1.65 -5.73 17.38
C TYR A 169 -2.60 -6.78 16.82
N LEU A 170 -2.47 -7.13 15.53
CA LEU A 170 -3.30 -8.18 14.92
C LEU A 170 -3.05 -9.55 15.55
N ILE A 171 -1.79 -9.88 15.87
CA ILE A 171 -1.46 -11.11 16.62
C ILE A 171 -2.14 -11.13 17.99
N GLN A 172 -2.09 -10.01 18.73
CA GLN A 172 -2.74 -9.91 20.03
C GLN A 172 -4.26 -10.03 19.92
N ILE A 173 -4.89 -9.36 18.96
CA ILE A 173 -6.34 -9.44 18.72
C ILE A 173 -6.78 -10.84 18.31
N SER A 174 -5.94 -11.61 17.62
CA SER A 174 -6.22 -12.99 17.20
C SER A 174 -6.11 -14.03 18.35
N GLY A 175 -5.86 -13.60 19.58
CA GLY A 175 -5.73 -14.45 20.74
C GLY A 175 -4.30 -14.65 21.23
N GLY A 176 -3.38 -13.75 20.87
CA GLY A 176 -2.00 -13.69 21.32
C GLY A 176 -1.03 -14.59 20.56
N THR A 177 -1.50 -15.36 19.56
CA THR A 177 -0.63 -16.15 18.67
C THR A 177 -1.24 -16.25 17.28
N LEU A 178 -0.38 -16.20 16.27
CA LEU A 178 -0.75 -16.41 14.87
C LEU A 178 0.30 -17.33 14.22
N GLY A 179 -0.14 -18.45 13.64
CA GLY A 179 0.78 -19.42 13.05
C GLY A 179 1.81 -20.00 14.05
N GLY A 180 1.48 -20.03 15.35
CA GLY A 180 2.39 -20.46 16.41
C GLY A 180 3.37 -19.40 16.90
N SER A 181 3.31 -18.16 16.39
CA SER A 181 4.16 -17.05 16.78
C SER A 181 3.41 -16.05 17.64
N SER A 182 4.05 -15.54 18.70
CA SER A 182 3.50 -14.57 19.65
C SER A 182 3.85 -13.12 19.30
N ASP A 183 4.71 -12.92 18.31
CA ASP A 183 5.14 -11.62 17.81
C ASP A 183 5.41 -11.68 16.31
N PHE A 184 5.41 -10.51 15.67
CA PHE A 184 5.53 -10.42 14.23
C PHE A 184 6.91 -10.83 13.71
N HIS A 185 8.00 -10.57 14.43
CA HIS A 185 9.33 -10.99 14.02
C HIS A 185 9.43 -12.51 13.86
N ASN A 186 8.94 -13.27 14.84
CA ASN A 186 8.93 -14.73 14.78
C ASN A 186 7.98 -15.25 13.69
N TYR A 187 6.81 -14.61 13.52
CA TYR A 187 5.90 -14.90 12.42
C TYR A 187 6.57 -14.70 11.06
N LEU A 188 7.24 -13.56 10.87
CA LEU A 188 7.97 -13.21 9.65
C LEU A 188 9.09 -14.22 9.36
N LYS A 189 9.89 -14.59 10.35
CA LYS A 189 10.91 -15.64 10.21
C LYS A 189 10.31 -16.97 9.76
N ALA A 190 9.21 -17.37 10.34
CA ALA A 190 8.52 -18.62 9.97
C ALA A 190 7.96 -18.54 8.53
N ALA A 191 7.39 -17.42 8.13
CA ALA A 191 6.91 -17.19 6.77
C ALA A 191 8.03 -17.25 5.72
N TRP A 192 9.20 -16.70 6.06
CA TRP A 192 10.37 -16.70 5.17
C TRP A 192 11.10 -18.03 5.12
N ALA A 193 10.87 -18.93 6.08
CA ALA A 193 11.53 -20.23 6.12
C ALA A 193 11.27 -21.08 4.86
N GLY A 194 10.11 -20.94 4.24
CA GLY A 194 9.79 -21.62 2.99
C GLY A 194 10.62 -21.17 1.76
N ARG A 195 11.31 -20.03 1.86
CA ARG A 195 12.19 -19.51 0.81
C ARG A 195 13.63 -20.03 0.95
N ALA A 196 13.98 -20.61 2.10
CA ALA A 196 15.32 -21.14 2.37
C ALA A 196 15.51 -22.51 1.72
N GLY A 197 16.39 -22.61 0.74
CA GLY A 197 16.75 -23.90 0.11
C GLY A 197 17.65 -24.82 0.96
N GLY A 198 17.86 -24.51 2.26
CA GLY A 198 18.75 -25.24 3.14
C GLY A 198 18.81 -24.67 4.55
N ASN A 199 20.00 -24.32 5.05
CA ASN A 199 20.15 -23.78 6.41
C ASN A 199 19.48 -22.40 6.52
N PHE A 200 18.37 -22.35 7.26
CA PHE A 200 17.58 -21.13 7.43
C PHE A 200 18.36 -19.99 8.10
N GLU A 201 19.15 -20.24 9.12
CA GLU A 201 19.86 -19.17 9.84
C GLU A 201 20.88 -18.48 8.92
N ARG A 202 21.60 -19.24 8.10
CA ARG A 202 22.52 -18.68 7.11
C ARG A 202 21.76 -17.87 6.04
N PHE A 203 20.64 -18.39 5.57
CA PHE A 203 19.77 -17.71 4.62
C PHE A 203 19.24 -16.40 5.22
N TRP A 204 18.71 -16.44 6.46
CA TRP A 204 18.14 -15.30 7.15
C TRP A 204 19.17 -14.18 7.33
N VAL A 205 20.37 -14.50 7.84
CA VAL A 205 21.46 -13.52 8.00
C VAL A 205 21.80 -12.87 6.67
N LYS A 206 21.87 -13.66 5.58
CA LYS A 206 22.17 -13.12 4.25
C LYS A 206 21.08 -12.15 3.77
N VAL A 207 19.82 -12.52 3.92
CA VAL A 207 18.68 -11.65 3.54
C VAL A 207 18.70 -10.34 4.34
N LEU A 208 18.99 -10.41 5.65
CA LEU A 208 19.11 -9.21 6.48
C LEU A 208 20.27 -8.30 6.05
N GLN A 209 21.39 -8.88 5.58
CA GLN A 209 22.53 -8.10 5.08
C GLN A 209 22.25 -7.48 3.71
N ASP A 210 21.62 -8.23 2.82
CA ASP A 210 21.31 -7.78 1.46
C ASP A 210 20.09 -6.84 1.43
N GLY A 211 19.16 -6.96 2.39
CA GLY A 211 17.91 -6.23 2.48
C GLY A 211 16.80 -6.77 1.57
N PHE A 212 17.09 -7.77 0.76
CA PHE A 212 16.12 -8.39 -0.16
C PHE A 212 16.52 -9.84 -0.51
N TYR A 213 15.57 -10.53 -1.12
CA TYR A 213 15.72 -11.85 -1.74
C TYR A 213 15.10 -11.82 -3.14
N ALA A 214 15.80 -12.38 -4.14
CA ALA A 214 15.40 -12.50 -5.53
C ALA A 214 15.65 -13.92 -6.08
#